data_3f83e7fcd86dfd696b41d13b98c9a980
#
_entry.id   3f83e7fcd86dfd696b41d13b98c9a980
#
_cell.length_a   1.000
_cell.length_b   1.000
_cell.length_c   1.000
_cell.angle_alpha   90.00
_cell.angle_beta   90.00
_cell.angle_gamma   90.00
#
_symmetry.space_group_name_H-M   'P 1'
#
loop_
_entity.id
_entity.type
_entity.pdbx_description
1 polymer ?
#
loop_
_entity_poly.entity_id
_entity_poly.type
_entity_poly.pdbx_seq_one_letter_code
_entity_poly.pdbx_strand_id
1 'polypeptide(L)'
;MLDPNWTAIGGLFAVLGVPGDRLVRFAEQVPAMSRRPYGLLLTNLARDNVTILEGPKLAEAGLDWTSASYGDPLHGLAGHVVRMRYPQDQVNEVVQAWACEMRRIRPPAVSGLDRDLPYYLDFERIHAAYDDVIRAARSLGDSIENLALLAAASDIGTALKRAAGLLGMSEVPPEKEIADALFRWQAARLVRAAERVPDSLFRWRCDDRVPERDDFPSDLVRRALAVEGVAPADRVFRGTAHLNTVVQLENYPDPVVVRRETAAAPRREQGLLPEHAVLQVIERSGVQVRAPRILALGYDDRRRHVAIHTYEGPGGRSPQHPVDGLLPAEADELVDELAALAEVDHSSLPSNEPEGGFYRWLAERLADFVAALPDATLRAADQRGLPDGDLLRQILGRYKVSDRAPVLLHGDLNPWNLVRAGRQGGLTIIDWEMGMIGDPLYDLVRHLHLTPTRTEMRVRMFDRWSKKLPAECVVGWEEDWRVYRYIEQIRSAYVDLDRMTTGAALSTPNVRRAVDAYEMTLSAATGSLGLRRRVVPKVPASLKVS
;
A
#
# COMPACT_ATOMS: atom_id res chain seq x y z
N MET A 1 -12.46 -19.58 -9.45
CA MET A 1 -13.86 -19.23 -9.14
C MET A 1 -13.80 -18.38 -7.89
N LEU A 2 -14.05 -17.07 -8.00
CA LEU A 2 -14.08 -16.18 -6.83
C LEU A 2 -15.26 -16.64 -5.96
N ASP A 3 -15.01 -16.87 -4.67
CA ASP A 3 -16.01 -17.20 -3.68
C ASP A 3 -17.18 -16.19 -3.81
N PRO A 4 -18.46 -16.64 -3.88
CA PRO A 4 -19.61 -15.74 -3.86
C PRO A 4 -19.59 -14.77 -2.65
N ASN A 5 -18.79 -15.08 -1.64
CA ASN A 5 -18.56 -14.23 -0.48
C ASN A 5 -17.54 -13.09 -0.73
N TRP A 6 -16.79 -13.12 -1.84
CA TRP A 6 -15.75 -12.12 -2.11
C TRP A 6 -16.30 -10.70 -2.14
N THR A 7 -17.49 -10.51 -2.72
CA THR A 7 -18.15 -9.20 -2.75
C THR A 7 -18.45 -8.65 -1.35
N ALA A 8 -18.74 -9.53 -0.39
CA ALA A 8 -19.10 -9.14 0.97
C ALA A 8 -17.88 -8.97 1.91
N ILE A 9 -16.76 -9.61 1.61
CA ILE A 9 -15.60 -9.67 2.52
C ILE A 9 -14.30 -9.18 1.87
N GLY A 10 -14.28 -8.98 0.56
CA GLY A 10 -13.09 -8.57 -0.18
C GLY A 10 -12.49 -7.25 0.31
N GLY A 11 -13.32 -6.31 0.73
CA GLY A 11 -12.86 -5.06 1.33
C GLY A 11 -12.09 -5.28 2.63
N LEU A 12 -12.54 -6.21 3.48
CA LEU A 12 -11.80 -6.56 4.70
C LEU A 12 -10.42 -7.13 4.36
N PHE A 13 -10.30 -8.00 3.37
CA PHE A 13 -9.00 -8.49 2.91
C PHE A 13 -8.09 -7.36 2.44
N ALA A 14 -8.62 -6.42 1.66
CA ALA A 14 -7.85 -5.27 1.19
C ALA A 14 -7.39 -4.38 2.36
N VAL A 15 -8.26 -4.13 3.35
CA VAL A 15 -7.91 -3.41 4.59
C VAL A 15 -6.80 -4.13 5.37
N LEU A 16 -6.84 -5.45 5.43
CA LEU A 16 -5.80 -6.26 6.09
C LEU A 16 -4.51 -6.40 5.27
N GLY A 17 -4.48 -5.88 4.04
CA GLY A 17 -3.33 -5.98 3.14
C GLY A 17 -3.15 -7.38 2.54
N VAL A 18 -4.20 -8.20 2.52
CA VAL A 18 -4.19 -9.55 1.92
C VAL A 18 -4.50 -9.44 0.42
N PRO A 19 -3.60 -9.85 -0.48
CA PRO A 19 -3.84 -9.75 -1.93
C PRO A 19 -5.00 -10.65 -2.38
N GLY A 20 -5.95 -10.12 -3.13
CA GLY A 20 -7.11 -10.87 -3.61
C GLY A 20 -6.81 -11.86 -4.75
N ASP A 21 -5.69 -11.71 -5.42
CA ASP A 21 -5.29 -12.49 -6.60
C ASP A 21 -4.13 -13.48 -6.33
N ARG A 22 -3.74 -13.65 -5.06
CA ARG A 22 -2.54 -14.44 -4.73
C ARG A 22 -2.60 -15.89 -5.20
N LEU A 23 -3.77 -16.53 -5.08
CA LEU A 23 -3.95 -17.90 -5.56
C LEU A 23 -3.76 -18.02 -7.08
N VAL A 24 -4.24 -17.04 -7.84
CA VAL A 24 -4.08 -17.00 -9.31
C VAL A 24 -2.60 -16.81 -9.66
N ARG A 25 -1.94 -15.83 -9.06
CA ARG A 25 -0.51 -15.59 -9.29
C ARG A 25 0.36 -16.76 -8.86
N PHE A 26 0.00 -17.44 -7.78
CA PHE A 26 0.71 -18.64 -7.36
C PHE A 26 0.57 -19.74 -8.41
N ALA A 27 -0.65 -19.98 -8.91
CA ALA A 27 -0.90 -21.01 -9.92
C ALA A 27 -0.12 -20.75 -11.24
N GLU A 28 0.07 -19.48 -11.63
CA GLU A 28 0.88 -19.10 -12.79
C GLU A 28 2.37 -19.39 -12.62
N GLN A 29 2.86 -19.48 -11.38
CA GLN A 29 4.26 -19.75 -11.05
C GLN A 29 4.57 -21.23 -10.89
N VAL A 30 3.54 -22.09 -10.81
CA VAL A 30 3.71 -23.53 -10.62
C VAL A 30 4.27 -24.18 -11.90
N PRO A 31 5.39 -24.92 -11.81
CA PRO A 31 5.96 -25.60 -12.98
C PRO A 31 5.07 -26.76 -13.44
N ALA A 32 5.37 -27.30 -14.61
CA ALA A 32 4.68 -28.49 -15.10
C ALA A 32 4.83 -29.65 -14.12
N MET A 33 3.69 -30.11 -13.59
CA MET A 33 3.58 -31.22 -12.63
C MET A 33 3.71 -32.58 -13.32
N SER A 34 4.09 -33.59 -12.53
CA SER A 34 4.05 -35.00 -12.98
C SER A 34 2.61 -35.41 -13.30
N ARG A 35 2.44 -36.15 -14.39
CA ARG A 35 1.13 -36.71 -14.71
C ARG A 35 0.82 -37.86 -13.76
N ARG A 36 -0.31 -37.76 -13.08
CA ARG A 36 -0.88 -38.77 -12.18
C ARG A 36 -2.30 -39.09 -12.61
N PRO A 37 -2.77 -40.34 -12.38
CA PRO A 37 -4.16 -40.67 -12.62
C PRO A 37 -5.05 -39.97 -11.58
N TYR A 38 -6.02 -39.21 -12.07
CA TYR A 38 -6.99 -38.53 -11.22
C TYR A 38 -7.88 -39.56 -10.45
N GLY A 39 -8.28 -39.19 -9.28
CA GLY A 39 -9.16 -39.98 -8.40
C GLY A 39 -10.22 -39.13 -7.73
N LEU A 40 -11.15 -39.82 -7.08
CA LEU A 40 -12.08 -39.17 -6.16
C LEU A 40 -11.30 -38.68 -4.94
N LEU A 41 -11.46 -37.41 -4.62
CA LEU A 41 -10.78 -36.72 -3.52
C LEU A 41 -11.80 -36.29 -2.50
N LEU A 42 -11.47 -36.48 -1.24
CA LEU A 42 -12.14 -35.86 -0.12
C LEU A 42 -11.31 -34.62 0.26
N THR A 43 -11.64 -33.47 -0.33
CA THR A 43 -10.82 -32.22 -0.22
C THR A 43 -10.94 -31.58 1.15
N ASN A 44 -11.90 -31.99 1.97
CA ASN A 44 -12.13 -31.45 3.32
C ASN A 44 -11.95 -32.51 4.41
N LEU A 45 -10.89 -33.32 4.31
CA LEU A 45 -10.55 -34.30 5.32
C LEU A 45 -9.86 -33.64 6.52
N ALA A 46 -10.66 -33.06 7.42
CA ALA A 46 -10.24 -32.40 8.65
C ALA A 46 -10.89 -33.03 9.87
N ARG A 47 -10.44 -32.69 11.08
CA ARG A 47 -10.97 -33.26 12.34
C ARG A 47 -12.48 -33.12 12.46
N ASP A 48 -13.03 -32.00 12.02
CA ASP A 48 -14.46 -31.69 12.13
C ASP A 48 -15.33 -32.50 11.16
N ASN A 49 -14.72 -33.16 10.16
CA ASN A 49 -15.38 -33.91 9.11
C ASN A 49 -15.12 -35.43 9.21
N VAL A 50 -14.55 -35.87 10.32
CA VAL A 50 -14.29 -37.27 10.62
C VAL A 50 -15.02 -37.63 11.91
N THR A 51 -16.02 -38.52 11.83
CA THR A 51 -16.69 -39.08 12.98
C THR A 51 -16.11 -40.47 13.22
N ILE A 52 -15.56 -40.69 14.40
CA ILE A 52 -15.10 -42.02 14.82
C ILE A 52 -16.28 -42.74 15.48
N LEU A 53 -16.70 -43.86 14.88
CA LEU A 53 -17.74 -44.73 15.43
C LEU A 53 -17.04 -45.82 16.25
N GLU A 54 -17.33 -45.88 17.54
CA GLU A 54 -16.86 -46.96 18.40
C GLU A 54 -17.64 -48.24 18.10
N GLY A 55 -16.99 -49.24 17.51
CA GLY A 55 -17.53 -50.54 17.22
C GLY A 55 -16.71 -51.65 17.86
N PRO A 56 -17.27 -52.87 18.06
CA PRO A 56 -16.61 -53.95 18.80
C PRO A 56 -15.39 -54.56 18.11
N LYS A 57 -15.06 -54.18 16.88
CA LYS A 57 -13.93 -54.76 16.13
C LYS A 57 -13.03 -53.81 15.37
N LEU A 58 -13.43 -52.59 15.05
CA LEU A 58 -12.62 -51.52 14.44
C LEU A 58 -13.33 -50.19 14.61
N ALA A 59 -12.55 -49.11 14.82
CA ALA A 59 -13.09 -47.78 14.70
C ALA A 59 -13.47 -47.52 13.24
N GLU A 60 -14.76 -47.38 12.94
CA GLU A 60 -15.22 -46.94 11.63
C GLU A 60 -15.22 -45.42 11.56
N ALA A 61 -14.65 -44.86 10.50
CA ALA A 61 -14.65 -43.44 10.28
C ALA A 61 -15.81 -43.07 9.34
N GLY A 62 -16.75 -42.28 9.83
CA GLY A 62 -17.73 -41.60 9.00
C GLY A 62 -17.09 -40.36 8.38
N LEU A 63 -17.21 -40.17 7.06
CA LEU A 63 -16.63 -39.05 6.30
C LEU A 63 -17.74 -38.23 5.66
N ASP A 64 -17.61 -36.90 5.74
CA ASP A 64 -18.47 -35.97 5.00
C ASP A 64 -17.99 -35.78 3.56
N TRP A 65 -18.79 -36.26 2.61
CA TRP A 65 -18.50 -36.23 1.17
C TRP A 65 -19.06 -35.01 0.44
N THR A 66 -19.65 -34.05 1.13
CA THR A 66 -20.28 -32.87 0.51
C THR A 66 -19.30 -32.01 -0.31
N SER A 67 -18.01 -32.06 0.04
CA SER A 67 -16.92 -31.35 -0.66
C SER A 67 -16.08 -32.28 -1.56
N ALA A 68 -16.59 -33.47 -1.93
CA ALA A 68 -15.86 -34.40 -2.79
C ALA A 68 -15.59 -33.78 -4.18
N SER A 69 -14.40 -34.02 -4.69
CA SER A 69 -13.98 -33.56 -6.04
C SER A 69 -13.23 -34.68 -6.77
N TYR A 70 -12.95 -34.47 -8.07
CA TYR A 70 -12.16 -35.40 -8.86
C TYR A 70 -10.90 -34.72 -9.37
N GLY A 71 -9.73 -35.24 -8.96
CA GLY A 71 -8.47 -34.54 -9.25
C GLY A 71 -7.20 -35.32 -8.89
N ASP A 72 -6.10 -34.60 -8.79
CA ASP A 72 -4.78 -35.15 -8.43
C ASP A 72 -4.75 -35.60 -6.97
N PRO A 73 -4.37 -36.85 -6.68
CA PRO A 73 -4.30 -37.38 -5.30
C PRO A 73 -3.42 -36.57 -4.35
N LEU A 74 -2.37 -35.90 -4.84
CA LEU A 74 -1.52 -35.03 -3.99
C LEU A 74 -2.26 -33.82 -3.47
N HIS A 75 -3.26 -33.29 -4.20
CA HIS A 75 -4.09 -32.20 -3.70
C HIS A 75 -4.89 -32.63 -2.46
N GLY A 76 -5.50 -33.85 -2.48
CA GLY A 76 -6.19 -34.38 -1.32
C GLY A 76 -5.26 -34.58 -0.10
N LEU A 77 -4.05 -35.11 -0.33
CA LEU A 77 -3.03 -35.25 0.73
C LEU A 77 -2.64 -33.88 1.30
N ALA A 78 -2.34 -32.91 0.45
CA ALA A 78 -1.93 -31.58 0.89
C ALA A 78 -3.04 -30.87 1.69
N GLY A 79 -4.29 -30.92 1.21
CA GLY A 79 -5.45 -30.39 1.93
C GLY A 79 -5.59 -31.01 3.32
N HIS A 80 -5.45 -32.34 3.43
CA HIS A 80 -5.45 -33.03 4.71
C HIS A 80 -4.33 -32.55 5.65
N VAL A 81 -3.08 -32.55 5.18
CA VAL A 81 -1.91 -32.14 5.97
C VAL A 81 -2.07 -30.72 6.51
N VAL A 82 -2.49 -29.76 5.66
CA VAL A 82 -2.64 -28.35 6.04
C VAL A 82 -3.81 -28.15 7.02
N ARG A 83 -4.96 -28.78 6.78
CA ARG A 83 -6.16 -28.61 7.61
C ARG A 83 -6.06 -29.30 8.96
N MET A 84 -5.38 -30.44 9.03
CA MET A 84 -5.15 -31.15 10.29
C MET A 84 -4.14 -30.46 11.20
N ARG A 85 -3.32 -29.53 10.63
CA ARG A 85 -2.30 -28.76 11.37
C ARG A 85 -1.36 -29.66 12.18
N TYR A 86 -0.87 -30.73 11.54
CA TYR A 86 0.12 -31.60 12.17
C TYR A 86 1.36 -30.84 12.62
N PRO A 87 1.97 -31.21 13.76
CA PRO A 87 3.34 -30.79 14.09
C PRO A 87 4.29 -31.16 12.96
N GLN A 88 5.33 -30.34 12.74
CA GLN A 88 6.22 -30.46 11.58
C GLN A 88 6.93 -31.84 11.51
N ASP A 89 7.26 -32.42 12.64
CA ASP A 89 7.84 -33.76 12.77
C ASP A 89 6.88 -34.87 12.29
N GLN A 90 5.57 -34.73 12.50
CA GLN A 90 4.56 -35.69 12.09
C GLN A 90 4.18 -35.58 10.60
N VAL A 91 4.37 -34.43 9.97
CA VAL A 91 4.02 -34.24 8.54
C VAL A 91 4.69 -35.29 7.66
N ASN A 92 5.98 -35.55 7.87
CA ASN A 92 6.72 -36.54 7.10
C ASN A 92 6.17 -37.96 7.31
N GLU A 93 5.78 -38.33 8.52
CA GLU A 93 5.19 -39.64 8.82
C GLU A 93 3.88 -39.81 8.09
N VAL A 94 3.00 -38.82 8.11
CA VAL A 94 1.70 -38.81 7.39
C VAL A 94 1.92 -38.98 5.88
N VAL A 95 2.85 -38.20 5.31
CA VAL A 95 3.17 -38.28 3.87
C VAL A 95 3.73 -39.67 3.51
N GLN A 96 4.62 -40.21 4.32
CA GLN A 96 5.17 -41.56 4.08
C GLN A 96 4.12 -42.67 4.24
N ALA A 97 3.25 -42.60 5.24
CA ALA A 97 2.17 -43.54 5.42
C ALA A 97 1.22 -43.55 4.20
N TRP A 98 0.82 -42.33 3.75
CA TRP A 98 0.01 -42.16 2.54
C TRP A 98 0.74 -42.73 1.30
N ALA A 99 2.00 -42.43 1.13
CA ALA A 99 2.77 -42.88 -0.02
C ALA A 99 2.95 -44.40 -0.04
N CYS A 100 3.12 -45.02 1.13
CA CYS A 100 3.22 -46.47 1.26
C CYS A 100 1.92 -47.14 0.77
N GLU A 101 0.77 -46.68 1.27
CA GLU A 101 -0.53 -47.26 0.87
C GLU A 101 -0.84 -47.01 -0.61
N MET A 102 -0.57 -45.79 -1.11
CA MET A 102 -0.80 -45.48 -2.53
C MET A 102 0.11 -46.26 -3.48
N ARG A 103 1.36 -46.57 -3.07
CA ARG A 103 2.24 -47.48 -3.86
C ARG A 103 1.65 -48.89 -3.95
N ARG A 104 0.98 -49.34 -2.92
CA ARG A 104 0.33 -50.67 -2.90
C ARG A 104 -0.93 -50.72 -3.75
N ILE A 105 -1.78 -49.65 -3.68
CA ILE A 105 -3.12 -49.64 -4.30
C ILE A 105 -3.05 -49.05 -5.75
N ARG A 106 -2.30 -47.96 -5.94
CA ARG A 106 -2.24 -47.22 -7.19
C ARG A 106 -0.86 -46.58 -7.43
N PRO A 107 0.16 -47.37 -7.76
CA PRO A 107 1.57 -46.92 -7.85
C PRO A 107 1.78 -45.61 -8.64
N PRO A 108 1.09 -45.35 -9.76
CA PRO A 108 1.30 -44.08 -10.50
C PRO A 108 0.85 -42.84 -9.75
N ALA A 109 0.04 -42.96 -8.69
CA ALA A 109 -0.43 -41.81 -7.91
C ALA A 109 0.70 -41.13 -7.09
N VAL A 110 1.80 -41.83 -6.82
CA VAL A 110 2.96 -41.28 -6.10
C VAL A 110 4.05 -40.70 -7.04
N SER A 111 3.81 -40.68 -8.34
CA SER A 111 4.78 -40.12 -9.30
C SER A 111 5.08 -38.66 -8.99
N GLY A 112 6.36 -38.32 -8.84
CA GLY A 112 6.82 -36.95 -8.56
C GLY A 112 6.38 -36.40 -7.20
N LEU A 113 6.08 -37.24 -6.21
CA LEU A 113 5.63 -36.85 -4.87
C LEU A 113 6.54 -35.78 -4.25
N ASP A 114 7.85 -36.04 -4.16
CA ASP A 114 8.78 -35.13 -3.48
C ASP A 114 8.94 -33.77 -4.18
N ARG A 115 8.79 -33.76 -5.50
CA ARG A 115 8.89 -32.53 -6.31
C ARG A 115 7.61 -31.72 -6.28
N ASP A 116 6.45 -32.36 -6.37
CA ASP A 116 5.18 -31.69 -6.66
C ASP A 116 4.37 -31.38 -5.39
N LEU A 117 4.50 -32.20 -4.32
CA LEU A 117 3.78 -32.00 -3.07
C LEU A 117 4.01 -30.62 -2.42
N PRO A 118 5.23 -30.04 -2.39
CA PRO A 118 5.44 -28.72 -1.83
C PRO A 118 4.55 -27.63 -2.45
N TYR A 119 4.32 -27.66 -3.75
CA TYR A 119 3.44 -26.68 -4.43
C TYR A 119 1.96 -26.84 -4.01
N TYR A 120 1.50 -28.08 -3.84
CA TYR A 120 0.15 -28.31 -3.32
C TYR A 120 0.01 -27.88 -1.87
N LEU A 121 1.02 -28.12 -1.04
CA LEU A 121 1.04 -27.65 0.36
C LEU A 121 0.98 -26.13 0.44
N ASP A 122 1.75 -25.44 -0.38
CA ASP A 122 1.75 -23.97 -0.40
C ASP A 122 0.44 -23.40 -0.94
N PHE A 123 -0.14 -24.01 -1.98
CA PHE A 123 -1.47 -23.66 -2.46
C PHE A 123 -2.52 -23.79 -1.35
N GLU A 124 -2.53 -24.94 -0.64
CA GLU A 124 -3.48 -25.19 0.45
C GLU A 124 -3.24 -24.27 1.66
N ARG A 125 -2.00 -23.90 1.98
CA ARG A 125 -1.68 -22.92 3.03
C ARG A 125 -2.21 -21.53 2.69
N ILE A 126 -2.07 -21.10 1.43
CA ILE A 126 -2.66 -19.84 0.96
C ILE A 126 -4.18 -19.91 1.08
N HIS A 127 -4.79 -20.99 0.57
CA HIS A 127 -6.24 -21.18 0.61
C HIS A 127 -6.77 -21.21 2.06
N ALA A 128 -6.12 -21.94 2.96
CA ALA A 128 -6.49 -22.02 4.37
C ALA A 128 -6.42 -20.65 5.07
N ALA A 129 -5.49 -19.78 4.70
CA ALA A 129 -5.42 -18.43 5.27
C ALA A 129 -6.65 -17.58 4.90
N TYR A 130 -7.14 -17.67 3.67
CA TYR A 130 -8.41 -17.02 3.27
C TYR A 130 -9.60 -17.60 4.04
N ASP A 131 -9.70 -18.92 4.13
CA ASP A 131 -10.78 -19.59 4.86
C ASP A 131 -10.79 -19.22 6.35
N ASP A 132 -9.62 -19.16 6.99
CA ASP A 132 -9.48 -18.80 8.41
C ASP A 132 -9.95 -17.37 8.66
N VAL A 133 -9.60 -16.41 7.79
CA VAL A 133 -10.06 -15.01 7.86
C VAL A 133 -11.58 -14.93 7.67
N ILE A 134 -12.14 -15.62 6.68
CA ILE A 134 -13.58 -15.66 6.42
C ILE A 134 -14.33 -16.24 7.62
N ARG A 135 -13.84 -17.34 8.17
CA ARG A 135 -14.45 -18.03 9.32
C ARG A 135 -14.44 -17.15 10.56
N ALA A 136 -13.30 -16.53 10.88
CA ALA A 136 -13.17 -15.65 12.02
C ALA A 136 -14.06 -14.40 11.88
N ALA A 137 -14.14 -13.79 10.68
CA ALA A 137 -15.03 -12.66 10.46
C ALA A 137 -16.53 -13.07 10.60
N ARG A 138 -16.91 -14.25 10.12
CA ARG A 138 -18.29 -14.76 10.22
C ARG A 138 -18.68 -15.19 11.63
N SER A 139 -17.74 -15.58 12.48
CA SER A 139 -18.01 -15.95 13.88
C SER A 139 -18.49 -14.78 14.73
N LEU A 140 -18.33 -13.53 14.27
CA LEU A 140 -18.75 -12.34 15.01
C LEU A 140 -20.28 -12.20 15.16
N GLY A 141 -21.09 -12.91 14.34
CA GLY A 141 -22.55 -12.84 14.42
C GLY A 141 -23.12 -11.44 14.18
N ASP A 142 -24.29 -11.17 14.79
CA ASP A 142 -25.04 -9.92 14.60
C ASP A 142 -24.94 -8.96 15.82
N SER A 143 -24.05 -9.24 16.79
CA SER A 143 -23.79 -8.38 17.94
C SER A 143 -22.31 -7.99 18.00
N ILE A 144 -22.03 -6.73 18.41
CA ILE A 144 -20.66 -6.26 18.57
C ILE A 144 -20.21 -6.53 20.01
N GLU A 145 -19.48 -7.63 20.18
CA GLU A 145 -18.90 -8.02 21.47
C GLU A 145 -17.38 -7.88 21.42
N ASN A 146 -16.81 -7.10 22.32
CA ASN A 146 -15.37 -6.83 22.35
C ASN A 146 -14.52 -8.11 22.51
N LEU A 147 -14.96 -9.08 23.30
CA LEU A 147 -14.24 -10.36 23.48
C LEU A 147 -14.24 -11.18 22.18
N ALA A 148 -15.36 -11.24 21.48
CA ALA A 148 -15.46 -11.93 20.19
C ALA A 148 -14.58 -11.26 19.14
N LEU A 149 -14.56 -9.92 19.08
CA LEU A 149 -13.68 -9.16 18.20
C LEU A 149 -12.20 -9.42 18.44
N LEU A 150 -11.77 -9.44 19.72
CA LEU A 150 -10.38 -9.71 20.08
C LEU A 150 -9.99 -11.17 19.75
N ALA A 151 -10.87 -12.13 20.02
CA ALA A 151 -10.65 -13.53 19.66
C ALA A 151 -10.51 -13.71 18.14
N ALA A 152 -11.45 -13.14 17.35
CA ALA A 152 -11.39 -13.19 15.90
C ALA A 152 -10.14 -12.48 15.36
N ALA A 153 -9.72 -11.36 15.95
CA ALA A 153 -8.50 -10.65 15.56
C ALA A 153 -7.24 -11.47 15.81
N SER A 154 -7.17 -12.16 16.95
CA SER A 154 -6.06 -13.05 17.28
C SER A 154 -5.99 -14.26 16.32
N ASP A 155 -7.14 -14.85 15.99
CA ASP A 155 -7.22 -15.95 15.02
C ASP A 155 -6.75 -15.51 13.64
N ILE A 156 -7.23 -14.38 13.15
CA ILE A 156 -6.79 -13.78 11.87
C ILE A 156 -5.31 -13.47 11.90
N GLY A 157 -4.82 -12.81 12.96
CA GLY A 157 -3.40 -12.48 13.10
C GLY A 157 -2.51 -13.73 13.05
N THR A 158 -2.95 -14.81 13.69
CA THR A 158 -2.26 -16.11 13.67
C THR A 158 -2.27 -16.73 12.27
N ALA A 159 -3.41 -16.72 11.58
CA ALA A 159 -3.54 -17.26 10.22
C ALA A 159 -2.63 -16.48 9.23
N LEU A 160 -2.69 -15.15 9.28
CA LEU A 160 -1.87 -14.30 8.42
C LEU A 160 -0.36 -14.46 8.69
N LYS A 161 0.07 -14.53 9.95
CA LYS A 161 1.49 -14.76 10.30
C LYS A 161 2.03 -16.07 9.73
N ARG A 162 1.21 -17.14 9.75
CA ARG A 162 1.60 -18.44 9.18
C ARG A 162 1.78 -18.42 7.67
N ALA A 163 1.00 -17.61 6.98
CA ALA A 163 0.97 -17.57 5.53
C ALA A 163 1.62 -16.30 4.93
N ALA A 164 2.15 -15.38 5.74
CA ALA A 164 2.62 -14.08 5.30
C ALA A 164 3.56 -14.11 4.09
N GLY A 165 4.58 -14.96 4.13
CA GLY A 165 5.52 -15.13 3.03
C GLY A 165 4.86 -15.66 1.75
N LEU A 166 3.97 -16.65 1.90
CA LEU A 166 3.23 -17.22 0.77
C LEU A 166 2.20 -16.24 0.20
N LEU A 167 1.59 -15.42 1.04
CA LEU A 167 0.68 -14.35 0.63
C LEU A 167 1.44 -13.17 -0.01
N GLY A 168 2.75 -13.10 0.16
CA GLY A 168 3.56 -11.96 -0.30
C GLY A 168 3.34 -10.71 0.54
N MET A 169 2.95 -10.87 1.80
CA MET A 169 2.79 -9.78 2.76
C MET A 169 4.15 -9.43 3.37
N SER A 170 4.55 -8.17 3.28
CA SER A 170 5.77 -7.67 3.93
C SER A 170 5.61 -7.56 5.45
N GLU A 171 4.38 -7.30 5.90
CA GLU A 171 4.04 -7.13 7.31
C GLU A 171 2.61 -7.59 7.57
N VAL A 172 2.39 -8.23 8.71
CA VAL A 172 1.05 -8.59 9.19
C VAL A 172 0.55 -7.51 10.13
N PRO A 173 -0.65 -6.96 9.92
CA PRO A 173 -1.18 -5.92 10.79
C PRO A 173 -1.21 -6.37 12.26
N PRO A 174 -0.94 -5.46 13.21
CA PRO A 174 -1.10 -5.75 14.64
C PRO A 174 -2.53 -6.16 14.98
N GLU A 175 -2.72 -6.99 16.01
CA GLU A 175 -4.06 -7.46 16.43
C GLU A 175 -5.05 -6.33 16.68
N LYS A 176 -4.57 -5.20 17.16
CA LYS A 176 -5.41 -4.01 17.35
C LYS A 176 -5.96 -3.47 16.03
N GLU A 177 -5.16 -3.40 14.97
CA GLU A 177 -5.62 -2.98 13.64
C GLU A 177 -6.60 -3.98 13.03
N ILE A 178 -6.33 -5.28 13.23
CA ILE A 178 -7.24 -6.34 12.78
C ILE A 178 -8.59 -6.22 13.50
N ALA A 179 -8.59 -6.06 14.83
CA ALA A 179 -9.81 -5.84 15.61
C ALA A 179 -10.59 -4.60 15.17
N ASP A 180 -9.87 -3.53 14.85
CA ASP A 180 -10.45 -2.30 14.36
C ASP A 180 -11.05 -2.45 12.95
N ALA A 181 -10.41 -3.20 12.07
CA ALA A 181 -10.95 -3.52 10.74
C ALA A 181 -12.22 -4.38 10.85
N LEU A 182 -12.20 -5.41 11.71
CA LEU A 182 -13.34 -6.26 11.99
C LEU A 182 -14.52 -5.47 12.59
N PHE A 183 -14.26 -4.58 13.53
CA PHE A 183 -15.29 -3.71 14.09
C PHE A 183 -15.98 -2.88 13.00
N ARG A 184 -15.20 -2.19 12.15
CA ARG A 184 -15.76 -1.40 11.05
C ARG A 184 -16.59 -2.24 10.10
N TRP A 185 -16.06 -3.39 9.71
CA TRP A 185 -16.75 -4.31 8.81
C TRP A 185 -18.08 -4.82 9.40
N GLN A 186 -18.07 -5.23 10.68
CA GLN A 186 -19.26 -5.72 11.36
C GLN A 186 -20.29 -4.60 11.58
N ALA A 187 -19.85 -3.43 12.06
CA ALA A 187 -20.71 -2.27 12.27
C ALA A 187 -21.37 -1.81 10.96
N ALA A 188 -20.63 -1.79 9.85
CA ALA A 188 -21.16 -1.46 8.53
C ALA A 188 -22.21 -2.47 8.04
N ARG A 189 -22.03 -3.76 8.32
CA ARG A 189 -23.05 -4.79 8.02
C ARG A 189 -24.35 -4.58 8.80
N LEU A 190 -24.23 -4.28 10.08
CA LEU A 190 -25.39 -4.02 10.94
C LEU A 190 -26.15 -2.76 10.49
N VAL A 191 -25.45 -1.69 10.13
CA VAL A 191 -26.06 -0.47 9.61
C VAL A 191 -26.74 -0.69 8.26
N ARG A 192 -26.13 -1.47 7.37
CA ARG A 192 -26.73 -1.80 6.06
C ARG A 192 -28.04 -2.59 6.20
N ALA A 193 -28.18 -3.34 7.30
CA ALA A 193 -29.41 -4.04 7.64
C ALA A 193 -30.44 -3.13 8.36
N ALA A 194 -30.04 -1.95 8.83
CA ALA A 194 -30.88 -0.99 9.54
C ALA A 194 -31.21 0.23 8.65
N GLU A 195 -32.43 0.78 8.76
CA GLU A 195 -32.83 1.98 8.01
C GLU A 195 -32.10 3.27 8.46
N ARG A 196 -31.44 3.25 9.62
CA ARG A 196 -30.69 4.39 10.18
C ARG A 196 -29.38 3.94 10.78
N VAL A 197 -28.36 4.79 10.63
CA VAL A 197 -27.06 4.63 11.34
C VAL A 197 -27.28 4.96 12.82
N PRO A 198 -27.13 4.00 13.75
CA PRO A 198 -27.25 4.32 15.16
C PRO A 198 -26.10 5.24 15.60
N ASP A 199 -26.43 6.35 16.25
CA ASP A 199 -25.45 7.33 16.77
C ASP A 199 -24.42 6.69 17.73
N SER A 200 -24.77 5.56 18.33
CA SER A 200 -23.91 4.82 19.24
C SER A 200 -22.79 4.03 18.57
N LEU A 201 -22.92 3.71 17.27
CA LEU A 201 -21.96 2.85 16.55
C LEU A 201 -20.84 3.62 15.84
N PHE A 202 -21.11 4.88 15.43
CA PHE A 202 -20.17 5.72 14.71
C PHE A 202 -20.13 7.12 15.33
N ARG A 203 -19.47 7.23 16.47
CA ARG A 203 -19.24 8.53 17.10
C ARG A 203 -18.19 9.29 16.30
N TRP A 204 -18.49 10.52 15.99
CA TRP A 204 -17.61 11.45 15.32
C TRP A 204 -17.33 12.65 16.20
N ARG A 205 -16.07 13.02 16.31
CA ARG A 205 -15.64 14.26 16.95
C ARG A 205 -14.88 15.09 15.93
N CYS A 206 -15.46 16.20 15.52
CA CYS A 206 -14.84 17.15 14.62
C CYS A 206 -13.56 17.72 15.23
N ASP A 207 -12.55 17.95 14.38
CA ASP A 207 -11.34 18.67 14.73
C ASP A 207 -11.51 20.14 14.35
N ASP A 208 -11.30 21.06 15.29
CA ASP A 208 -11.49 22.50 15.11
C ASP A 208 -10.62 23.10 13.99
N ARG A 209 -9.56 22.40 13.57
CA ARG A 209 -8.71 22.81 12.44
C ARG A 209 -9.42 22.77 11.10
N VAL A 210 -10.45 21.92 10.96
CA VAL A 210 -11.34 21.86 9.80
C VAL A 210 -12.77 21.92 10.34
N PRO A 211 -13.36 23.11 10.45
CA PRO A 211 -14.73 23.28 10.93
C PRO A 211 -15.72 22.47 10.07
N GLU A 212 -16.85 22.10 10.71
CA GLU A 212 -17.95 21.43 10.02
C GLU A 212 -18.44 22.26 8.82
N ARG A 213 -18.67 21.60 7.71
CA ARG A 213 -19.10 22.22 6.45
C ARG A 213 -20.61 22.06 6.25
N ASP A 214 -21.24 23.10 5.75
CA ASP A 214 -22.67 23.07 5.41
C ASP A 214 -22.98 22.06 4.29
N ASP A 215 -22.05 21.90 3.33
CA ASP A 215 -22.17 20.97 2.22
C ASP A 215 -21.78 19.52 2.59
N PHE A 216 -21.17 19.30 3.78
CA PHE A 216 -20.80 17.99 4.30
C PHE A 216 -20.94 17.92 5.83
N PRO A 217 -22.17 17.92 6.37
CA PRO A 217 -22.42 17.92 7.81
C PRO A 217 -22.06 16.59 8.47
N SER A 218 -21.98 16.60 9.80
CA SER A 218 -21.58 15.43 10.64
C SER A 218 -22.39 14.16 10.37
N ASP A 219 -23.64 14.28 9.90
CA ASP A 219 -24.46 13.14 9.49
C ASP A 219 -23.88 12.42 8.26
N LEU A 220 -23.40 13.17 7.26
CA LEU A 220 -22.73 12.58 6.10
C LEU A 220 -21.40 11.96 6.49
N VAL A 221 -20.66 12.56 7.44
CA VAL A 221 -19.45 11.97 7.99
C VAL A 221 -19.75 10.60 8.61
N ARG A 222 -20.75 10.50 9.50
CA ARG A 222 -21.14 9.23 10.13
C ARG A 222 -21.56 8.18 9.11
N ARG A 223 -22.28 8.58 8.06
CA ARG A 223 -22.64 7.68 6.94
C ARG A 223 -21.42 7.21 6.17
N ALA A 224 -20.46 8.10 5.88
CA ALA A 224 -19.21 7.72 5.21
C ALA A 224 -18.42 6.67 6.02
N LEU A 225 -18.29 6.88 7.34
CA LEU A 225 -17.65 5.93 8.25
C LEU A 225 -18.39 4.60 8.33
N ALA A 226 -19.72 4.61 8.24
CA ALA A 226 -20.54 3.41 8.24
C ALA A 226 -20.39 2.60 6.94
N VAL A 227 -20.34 3.27 5.78
CA VAL A 227 -20.22 2.61 4.47
C VAL A 227 -18.78 2.11 4.22
N GLU A 228 -17.78 2.79 4.76
CA GLU A 228 -16.35 2.45 4.61
C GLU A 228 -16.07 0.96 4.91
N GLY A 229 -16.66 0.43 5.99
CA GLY A 229 -16.39 -0.93 6.46
C GLY A 229 -16.82 -2.05 5.50
N VAL A 230 -17.72 -1.76 4.56
CA VAL A 230 -18.21 -2.72 3.53
C VAL A 230 -17.87 -2.29 2.12
N ALA A 231 -16.94 -1.37 1.96
CA ALA A 231 -16.45 -0.97 0.65
C ALA A 231 -15.85 -2.18 -0.08
N PRO A 232 -16.09 -2.35 -1.40
CA PRO A 232 -15.50 -3.44 -2.16
C PRO A 232 -13.97 -3.29 -2.26
N ALA A 233 -13.27 -4.39 -2.49
CA ALA A 233 -11.80 -4.44 -2.47
C ALA A 233 -11.14 -3.48 -3.47
N ASP A 234 -11.75 -3.25 -4.62
CA ASP A 234 -11.27 -2.34 -5.67
C ASP A 234 -11.44 -0.85 -5.33
N ARG A 235 -12.04 -0.55 -4.17
CA ARG A 235 -12.18 0.81 -3.62
C ARG A 235 -11.35 1.05 -2.37
N VAL A 236 -10.54 0.09 -1.96
CA VAL A 236 -9.67 0.18 -0.78
C VAL A 236 -8.23 0.23 -1.25
N PHE A 237 -7.52 1.32 -0.93
CA PHE A 237 -6.15 1.57 -1.37
C PHE A 237 -5.26 1.75 -0.15
N ARG A 238 -4.31 0.82 0.02
CA ARG A 238 -3.32 0.89 1.10
C ARG A 238 -2.05 1.57 0.57
N GLY A 239 -1.75 2.75 1.11
CA GLY A 239 -0.49 3.47 0.92
C GLY A 239 0.55 3.10 1.98
N THR A 240 1.66 3.83 2.01
CA THR A 240 2.72 3.66 3.02
C THR A 240 2.29 4.17 4.39
N ALA A 241 1.58 5.28 4.45
CA ALA A 241 1.15 5.93 5.70
C ALA A 241 -0.35 5.86 5.92
N HIS A 242 -1.14 5.69 4.87
CA HIS A 242 -2.59 5.82 4.93
C HIS A 242 -3.32 4.66 4.25
N LEU A 243 -4.51 4.39 4.79
CA LEU A 243 -5.54 3.56 4.17
C LEU A 243 -6.61 4.50 3.61
N ASN A 244 -6.83 4.48 2.31
CA ASN A 244 -7.81 5.29 1.61
C ASN A 244 -8.96 4.40 1.13
N THR A 245 -10.19 4.73 1.50
CA THR A 245 -11.38 4.00 1.07
C THR A 245 -12.32 4.92 0.33
N VAL A 246 -12.60 4.62 -0.93
CA VAL A 246 -13.57 5.37 -1.74
C VAL A 246 -14.97 4.88 -1.43
N VAL A 247 -15.84 5.78 -0.98
CA VAL A 247 -17.22 5.47 -0.62
C VAL A 247 -18.19 6.34 -1.41
N GLN A 248 -19.34 5.76 -1.81
CA GLN A 248 -20.45 6.45 -2.41
C GLN A 248 -21.56 6.59 -1.38
N LEU A 249 -22.03 7.81 -1.15
CA LEU A 249 -23.13 8.10 -0.24
C LEU A 249 -24.43 8.32 -1.04
N GLU A 250 -25.56 7.83 -0.52
CA GLU A 250 -26.85 7.93 -1.22
C GLU A 250 -27.32 9.39 -1.44
N ASN A 251 -27.01 10.27 -0.49
CA ASN A 251 -27.45 11.67 -0.51
C ASN A 251 -26.32 12.66 -0.78
N TYR A 252 -25.22 12.21 -1.39
CA TYR A 252 -24.11 13.05 -1.79
C TYR A 252 -23.74 12.73 -3.25
N PRO A 253 -23.59 13.75 -4.12
CA PRO A 253 -23.55 13.52 -5.56
C PRO A 253 -22.32 12.77 -6.03
N ASP A 254 -21.18 13.01 -5.38
CA ASP A 254 -19.90 12.46 -5.79
C ASP A 254 -19.36 11.50 -4.72
N PRO A 255 -18.52 10.52 -5.10
CA PRO A 255 -17.82 9.69 -4.13
C PRO A 255 -16.89 10.53 -3.25
N VAL A 256 -16.62 10.04 -2.04
CA VAL A 256 -15.65 10.65 -1.13
C VAL A 256 -14.58 9.63 -0.73
N VAL A 257 -13.44 10.10 -0.26
CA VAL A 257 -12.34 9.26 0.24
C VAL A 257 -12.30 9.37 1.75
N VAL A 258 -12.49 8.27 2.45
CA VAL A 258 -12.20 8.15 3.88
C VAL A 258 -10.72 7.76 4.02
N ARG A 259 -9.93 8.63 4.61
CA ARG A 259 -8.47 8.49 4.78
C ARG A 259 -8.15 8.26 6.25
N ARG A 260 -7.43 7.18 6.54
CA ARG A 260 -7.01 6.79 7.88
C ARG A 260 -5.52 6.56 7.94
N GLU A 261 -4.87 7.04 9.01
CA GLU A 261 -3.48 6.68 9.27
C GLU A 261 -3.35 5.20 9.62
N THR A 262 -2.30 4.54 9.11
CA THR A 262 -1.93 3.17 9.49
C THR A 262 -0.95 3.19 10.66
N ALA A 263 -0.91 2.13 11.47
CA ALA A 263 0.05 2.05 12.59
C ALA A 263 1.52 1.99 12.13
N ALA A 264 1.74 1.55 10.89
CA ALA A 264 3.06 1.52 10.27
C ALA A 264 3.45 2.86 9.64
N ALA A 265 2.62 3.91 9.78
CA ALA A 265 2.94 5.23 9.22
C ALA A 265 4.31 5.71 9.72
N PRO A 266 5.24 6.06 8.83
CA PRO A 266 6.52 6.61 9.22
C PRO A 266 6.29 7.91 10.01
N ARG A 267 7.19 8.21 10.95
CA ARG A 267 7.13 9.50 11.65
C ARG A 267 7.17 10.61 10.62
N ARG A 268 6.21 11.52 10.72
CA ARG A 268 6.14 12.69 9.83
C ARG A 268 7.46 13.46 9.91
N GLU A 269 8.02 13.74 8.76
CA GLU A 269 9.23 14.56 8.69
C GLU A 269 8.94 15.95 9.26
N GLN A 270 9.83 16.48 10.09
CA GLN A 270 9.68 17.83 10.65
C GLN A 270 9.74 18.87 9.52
N GLY A 271 8.96 19.94 9.65
CA GLY A 271 8.96 21.04 8.69
C GLY A 271 8.05 20.85 7.46
N LEU A 272 7.24 19.77 7.40
CA LEU A 272 6.18 19.64 6.42
C LEU A 272 4.88 20.29 6.91
N LEU A 273 4.13 20.84 5.98
CA LEU A 273 2.83 21.45 6.26
C LEU A 273 1.76 20.37 6.53
N PRO A 274 0.79 20.62 7.43
CA PRO A 274 -0.35 19.75 7.58
C PRO A 274 -1.18 19.69 6.30
N GLU A 275 -1.47 18.50 5.77
CA GLU A 275 -2.24 18.30 4.53
C GLU A 275 -3.54 19.11 4.52
N HIS A 276 -4.30 19.06 5.63
CA HIS A 276 -5.55 19.82 5.75
C HIS A 276 -5.36 21.34 5.61
N ALA A 277 -4.26 21.89 6.13
CA ALA A 277 -3.98 23.31 6.02
C ALA A 277 -3.62 23.69 4.59
N VAL A 278 -2.82 22.88 3.89
CA VAL A 278 -2.49 23.05 2.48
C VAL A 278 -3.74 23.04 1.62
N LEU A 279 -4.59 22.03 1.75
CA LEU A 279 -5.83 21.90 0.98
C LEU A 279 -6.81 23.06 1.25
N GLN A 280 -6.92 23.50 2.51
CA GLN A 280 -7.75 24.67 2.84
C GLN A 280 -7.23 25.97 2.22
N VAL A 281 -5.89 26.16 2.17
CA VAL A 281 -5.29 27.36 1.55
C VAL A 281 -5.51 27.33 0.05
N ILE A 282 -5.33 26.21 -0.62
CA ILE A 282 -5.65 26.05 -2.05
C ILE A 282 -7.12 26.36 -2.31
N GLU A 283 -8.06 25.79 -1.54
CA GLU A 283 -9.50 26.03 -1.72
C GLU A 283 -9.86 27.51 -1.50
N ARG A 284 -9.30 28.17 -0.49
CA ARG A 284 -9.59 29.59 -0.15
C ARG A 284 -8.94 30.59 -1.11
N SER A 285 -7.85 30.22 -1.75
CA SER A 285 -7.14 31.13 -2.67
C SER A 285 -7.96 31.52 -3.89
N GLY A 286 -8.93 30.68 -4.27
CA GLY A 286 -9.72 30.83 -5.50
C GLY A 286 -8.90 30.56 -6.77
N VAL A 287 -7.62 30.24 -6.66
CA VAL A 287 -6.75 29.85 -7.77
C VAL A 287 -7.19 28.46 -8.26
N GLN A 288 -7.23 28.28 -9.56
CA GLN A 288 -7.68 27.01 -10.17
C GLN A 288 -6.56 25.96 -10.11
N VAL A 289 -6.38 25.38 -8.92
CA VAL A 289 -5.52 24.21 -8.70
C VAL A 289 -6.40 22.99 -8.53
N ARG A 290 -6.14 21.94 -9.31
CA ARG A 290 -6.88 20.67 -9.21
C ARG A 290 -6.32 19.83 -8.07
N ALA A 291 -6.89 20.03 -6.89
CA ALA A 291 -6.59 19.30 -5.67
C ALA A 291 -7.90 18.82 -5.01
N PRO A 292 -7.88 17.76 -4.20
CA PRO A 292 -9.04 17.38 -3.41
C PRO A 292 -9.42 18.47 -2.41
N ARG A 293 -10.71 18.61 -2.13
CA ARG A 293 -11.19 19.42 -1.02
C ARG A 293 -11.24 18.57 0.24
N ILE A 294 -10.83 19.13 1.37
CA ILE A 294 -11.05 18.48 2.66
C ILE A 294 -12.49 18.75 3.12
N LEU A 295 -13.23 17.68 3.31
CA LEU A 295 -14.65 17.74 3.70
C LEU A 295 -14.82 17.63 5.21
N ALA A 296 -14.01 16.80 5.88
CA ALA A 296 -14.04 16.63 7.32
C ALA A 296 -12.68 16.16 7.85
N LEU A 297 -12.36 16.58 9.07
CA LEU A 297 -11.21 16.15 9.84
C LEU A 297 -11.65 15.90 11.27
N GLY A 298 -11.20 14.81 11.90
CA GLY A 298 -11.56 14.55 13.28
C GLY A 298 -11.17 13.16 13.74
N TYR A 299 -11.92 12.66 14.70
CA TYR A 299 -11.63 11.41 15.39
C TYR A 299 -12.84 10.50 15.43
N ASP A 300 -12.62 9.23 15.19
CA ASP A 300 -13.65 8.20 15.38
C ASP A 300 -13.82 7.87 16.90
N ASP A 301 -14.76 6.97 17.20
CA ASP A 301 -15.05 6.49 18.55
C ASP A 301 -13.85 5.85 19.27
N ARG A 302 -12.87 5.34 18.51
CA ARG A 302 -11.60 4.78 19.02
C ARG A 302 -10.46 5.80 19.08
N ARG A 303 -10.78 7.10 18.95
CA ARG A 303 -9.82 8.22 18.92
C ARG A 303 -8.77 8.12 17.83
N ARG A 304 -9.11 7.51 16.71
CA ARG A 304 -8.23 7.49 15.54
C ARG A 304 -8.55 8.64 14.63
N HIS A 305 -7.49 9.24 14.14
CA HIS A 305 -7.58 10.33 13.19
C HIS A 305 -8.18 9.87 11.86
N VAL A 306 -9.12 10.64 11.35
CA VAL A 306 -9.81 10.39 10.08
C VAL A 306 -9.92 11.71 9.34
N ALA A 307 -9.56 11.70 8.06
CA ALA A 307 -9.85 12.77 7.13
C ALA A 307 -10.83 12.28 6.05
N ILE A 308 -11.71 13.12 5.58
CA ILE A 308 -12.59 12.83 4.43
C ILE A 308 -12.32 13.89 3.37
N HIS A 309 -12.02 13.42 2.16
CA HIS A 309 -11.71 14.26 1.01
C HIS A 309 -12.69 14.00 -0.13
N THR A 310 -12.83 14.93 -1.07
CA THR A 310 -13.47 14.66 -2.35
C THR A 310 -12.71 13.58 -3.11
N TYR A 311 -13.41 12.78 -3.90
CA TYR A 311 -12.80 11.79 -4.78
C TYR A 311 -12.65 12.35 -6.19
N GLU A 312 -11.42 12.38 -6.69
CA GLU A 312 -11.07 13.02 -7.95
C GLU A 312 -10.94 12.04 -9.13
N GLY A 313 -11.03 10.74 -8.87
CA GLY A 313 -10.93 9.72 -9.91
C GLY A 313 -12.22 9.51 -10.71
N PRO A 314 -12.20 8.60 -11.72
CA PRO A 314 -13.38 8.29 -12.52
C PRO A 314 -14.47 7.66 -11.65
N GLY A 315 -15.68 8.22 -11.70
CA GLY A 315 -16.81 7.74 -10.90
C GLY A 315 -17.06 6.24 -11.05
N GLY A 316 -17.11 5.51 -9.93
CA GLY A 316 -17.38 4.08 -9.90
C GLY A 316 -16.24 3.15 -10.33
N ARG A 317 -15.05 3.67 -10.60
CA ARG A 317 -13.85 2.90 -10.99
C ARG A 317 -12.66 3.25 -10.10
N SER A 318 -11.65 2.38 -10.09
CA SER A 318 -10.36 2.65 -9.46
C SER A 318 -9.68 3.88 -10.09
N PRO A 319 -8.93 4.68 -9.32
CA PRO A 319 -8.18 5.81 -9.86
C PRO A 319 -7.20 5.34 -10.92
N GLN A 320 -7.03 6.13 -11.97
CA GLN A 320 -6.07 5.87 -13.04
C GLN A 320 -4.88 6.81 -12.87
N HIS A 321 -3.70 6.21 -12.69
CA HIS A 321 -2.45 6.93 -12.50
C HIS A 321 -1.57 6.85 -13.74
N PRO A 322 -0.84 7.91 -14.12
CA PRO A 322 0.05 7.93 -15.29
C PRO A 322 1.40 7.25 -15.00
N VAL A 323 1.39 5.99 -14.54
CA VAL A 323 2.58 5.26 -14.07
C VAL A 323 3.62 4.98 -15.17
N ASP A 324 3.23 5.03 -16.43
CA ASP A 324 4.11 4.83 -17.59
C ASP A 324 4.53 6.15 -18.25
N GLY A 325 4.21 7.28 -17.60
CA GLY A 325 4.50 8.64 -18.06
C GLY A 325 3.25 9.41 -18.49
N LEU A 326 3.44 10.71 -18.68
CA LEU A 326 2.38 11.64 -19.08
C LEU A 326 2.22 11.69 -20.60
N LEU A 327 1.00 11.88 -21.06
CA LEU A 327 0.72 12.32 -22.43
C LEU A 327 1.13 13.80 -22.58
N PRO A 328 1.40 14.30 -23.82
CA PRO A 328 1.80 15.70 -24.01
C PRO A 328 0.84 16.73 -23.43
N ALA A 329 -0.48 16.50 -23.54
CA ALA A 329 -1.48 17.38 -22.95
C ALA A 329 -1.47 17.33 -21.41
N GLU A 330 -1.32 16.13 -20.83
CA GLU A 330 -1.21 15.95 -19.38
C GLU A 330 0.04 16.61 -18.80
N ALA A 331 1.16 16.57 -19.54
CA ALA A 331 2.39 17.23 -19.14
C ALA A 331 2.24 18.77 -19.16
N ASP A 332 1.54 19.32 -20.16
CA ASP A 332 1.19 20.73 -20.21
C ASP A 332 0.28 21.14 -19.05
N GLU A 333 -0.74 20.35 -18.77
CA GLU A 333 -1.66 20.56 -17.64
C GLU A 333 -0.92 20.54 -16.31
N LEU A 334 -0.04 19.56 -16.08
CA LEU A 334 0.74 19.51 -14.84
C LEU A 334 1.58 20.77 -14.65
N VAL A 335 2.23 21.25 -15.72
CA VAL A 335 3.02 22.49 -15.64
C VAL A 335 2.12 23.70 -15.37
N ASP A 336 0.90 23.73 -15.91
CA ASP A 336 -0.06 24.78 -15.64
C ASP A 336 -0.54 24.76 -14.17
N GLU A 337 -0.74 23.57 -13.58
CA GLU A 337 -1.03 23.40 -12.16
C GLU A 337 0.13 23.91 -11.27
N LEU A 338 1.40 23.61 -11.65
CA LEU A 338 2.57 24.13 -10.92
C LEU A 338 2.68 25.65 -11.01
N ALA A 339 2.31 26.23 -12.16
CA ALA A 339 2.26 27.69 -12.30
C ALA A 339 1.14 28.30 -11.45
N ALA A 340 -0.02 27.67 -11.41
CA ALA A 340 -1.13 28.09 -10.57
C ALA A 340 -0.79 28.02 -9.07
N LEU A 341 -0.02 27.01 -8.63
CA LEU A 341 0.46 26.93 -7.24
C LEU A 341 1.33 28.12 -6.84
N ALA A 342 2.06 28.71 -7.78
CA ALA A 342 2.86 29.91 -7.52
C ALA A 342 2.00 31.17 -7.25
N GLU A 343 0.72 31.15 -7.61
CA GLU A 343 -0.23 32.24 -7.35
C GLU A 343 -1.00 32.08 -6.03
N VAL A 344 -0.86 30.92 -5.37
CA VAL A 344 -1.56 30.64 -4.10
C VAL A 344 -0.94 31.46 -2.98
N ASP A 345 -1.75 32.31 -2.32
CA ASP A 345 -1.33 33.01 -1.11
C ASP A 345 -1.17 32.03 0.06
N HIS A 346 0.06 31.76 0.40
CA HIS A 346 0.45 30.85 1.47
C HIS A 346 0.83 31.53 2.79
N SER A 347 0.59 32.85 2.92
CA SER A 347 0.97 33.66 4.09
C SER A 347 0.33 33.19 5.42
N SER A 348 -0.80 32.51 5.36
CA SER A 348 -1.49 31.93 6.52
C SER A 348 -0.91 30.58 6.98
N LEU A 349 -0.04 29.96 6.19
CA LEU A 349 0.65 28.73 6.57
C LEU A 349 1.86 29.04 7.47
N PRO A 350 2.25 28.12 8.36
CA PRO A 350 3.45 28.30 9.16
C PRO A 350 4.65 28.53 8.24
N SER A 351 5.30 29.66 8.37
CA SER A 351 6.53 29.92 7.62
C SER A 351 7.63 29.00 8.16
N ASN A 352 8.08 28.10 7.33
CA ASN A 352 9.28 27.31 7.55
C ASN A 352 10.37 27.76 6.57
N GLU A 353 10.46 29.09 6.31
CA GLU A 353 11.59 29.58 5.52
C GLU A 353 12.89 29.25 6.25
N PRO A 354 13.67 28.33 5.68
CA PRO A 354 14.90 27.92 6.32
C PRO A 354 15.94 29.03 6.24
N GLU A 355 16.61 29.29 7.34
CA GLU A 355 17.81 30.13 7.32
C GLU A 355 18.81 29.57 6.29
N GLY A 356 19.13 30.35 5.24
CA GLY A 356 20.08 29.98 4.20
C GLY A 356 19.51 29.38 2.92
N GLY A 357 18.21 29.51 2.69
CA GLY A 357 17.54 29.14 1.43
C GLY A 357 17.06 27.69 1.34
N PHE A 358 16.10 27.45 0.43
CA PHE A 358 15.41 26.19 0.30
C PHE A 358 16.32 24.99 -0.02
N TYR A 359 17.29 25.16 -0.94
CA TYR A 359 18.21 24.06 -1.28
C TYR A 359 19.04 23.61 -0.07
N ARG A 360 19.56 24.54 0.72
CA ARG A 360 20.36 24.21 1.91
C ARG A 360 19.52 23.43 2.92
N TRP A 361 18.32 23.89 3.17
CA TRP A 361 17.37 23.19 4.05
C TRP A 361 17.08 21.76 3.54
N LEU A 362 16.84 21.59 2.24
CA LEU A 362 16.59 20.27 1.64
C LEU A 362 17.81 19.34 1.77
N ALA A 363 19.02 19.88 1.58
CA ALA A 363 20.28 19.13 1.73
C ALA A 363 20.54 18.70 3.18
N GLU A 364 20.30 19.59 4.15
CA GLU A 364 20.40 19.27 5.59
C GLU A 364 19.40 18.17 5.98
N ARG A 365 18.15 18.30 5.54
CA ARG A 365 17.13 17.28 5.79
C ARG A 365 17.50 15.92 5.23
N LEU A 366 18.05 15.86 4.02
CA LEU A 366 18.51 14.60 3.46
C LEU A 366 19.64 13.99 4.29
N ALA A 367 20.59 14.81 4.74
CA ALA A 367 21.68 14.35 5.59
C ALA A 367 21.16 13.84 6.96
N ASP A 368 20.20 14.54 7.57
CA ASP A 368 19.57 14.12 8.83
C ASP A 368 18.75 12.84 8.64
N PHE A 369 18.01 12.72 7.54
CA PHE A 369 17.31 11.48 7.18
C PHE A 369 18.30 10.30 7.10
N VAL A 370 19.44 10.48 6.41
CA VAL A 370 20.46 9.44 6.29
C VAL A 370 21.04 9.09 7.66
N ALA A 371 21.33 10.07 8.51
CA ALA A 371 21.85 9.85 9.85
C ALA A 371 20.84 9.09 10.76
N ALA A 372 19.55 9.21 10.51
CA ALA A 372 18.49 8.55 11.28
C ALA A 372 18.11 7.16 10.76
N LEU A 373 18.73 6.68 9.67
CA LEU A 373 18.43 5.36 9.11
C LEU A 373 18.84 4.22 10.09
N PRO A 374 18.14 3.08 10.02
CA PRO A 374 18.52 1.90 10.82
C PRO A 374 19.96 1.44 10.55
N ASP A 375 20.64 0.93 11.58
CA ASP A 375 22.02 0.43 11.46
C ASP A 375 22.22 -0.58 10.33
N ALA A 376 21.23 -1.42 10.06
CA ALA A 376 21.29 -2.38 8.97
C ALA A 376 21.34 -1.68 7.61
N THR A 377 20.56 -0.61 7.43
CA THR A 377 20.54 0.20 6.22
C THR A 377 21.84 0.99 6.08
N LEU A 378 22.35 1.59 7.16
CA LEU A 378 23.62 2.32 7.15
C LEU A 378 24.81 1.42 6.76
N ARG A 379 24.89 0.21 7.33
CA ARG A 379 25.90 -0.78 6.92
C ARG A 379 25.77 -1.17 5.45
N ALA A 380 24.54 -1.35 4.98
CA ALA A 380 24.30 -1.68 3.58
C ALA A 380 24.66 -0.52 2.63
N ALA A 381 24.49 0.73 3.08
CA ALA A 381 24.87 1.94 2.35
C ALA A 381 26.40 2.05 2.23
N ASP A 382 27.12 1.89 3.34
CA ASP A 382 28.61 1.90 3.35
C ASP A 382 29.20 0.83 2.43
N GLN A 383 28.69 -0.41 2.48
CA GLN A 383 29.11 -1.50 1.58
C GLN A 383 28.94 -1.12 0.10
N ARG A 384 27.99 -0.28 -0.24
CA ARG A 384 27.69 0.20 -1.60
C ARG A 384 28.43 1.49 -1.95
N GLY A 385 29.21 2.02 -1.01
CA GLY A 385 29.99 3.25 -1.18
C GLY A 385 29.17 4.52 -1.10
N LEU A 386 27.97 4.47 -0.52
CA LEU A 386 27.18 5.66 -0.20
C LEU A 386 27.74 6.28 1.10
N PRO A 387 27.86 7.63 1.19
CA PRO A 387 28.38 8.32 2.35
C PRO A 387 27.43 8.27 3.55
N ASP A 388 27.96 8.49 4.75
CA ASP A 388 27.14 8.78 5.92
C ASP A 388 26.53 10.19 5.85
N GLY A 389 25.69 10.53 6.84
CA GLY A 389 24.99 11.83 6.87
C GLY A 389 25.95 13.02 6.92
N ASP A 390 27.07 12.92 7.64
CA ASP A 390 28.02 14.02 7.81
C ASP A 390 28.82 14.30 6.53
N LEU A 391 29.33 13.24 5.89
CA LEU A 391 30.01 13.37 4.61
C LEU A 391 29.03 13.82 3.51
N LEU A 392 27.78 13.33 3.55
CA LEU A 392 26.74 13.76 2.62
C LEU A 392 26.46 15.27 2.77
N ARG A 393 26.33 15.78 3.99
CA ARG A 393 26.17 17.21 4.29
C ARG A 393 27.31 18.05 3.70
N GLN A 394 28.56 17.60 3.86
CA GLN A 394 29.72 18.26 3.29
C GLN A 394 29.72 18.27 1.75
N ILE A 395 29.31 17.18 1.12
CA ILE A 395 29.23 17.09 -0.34
C ILE A 395 28.15 18.01 -0.88
N LEU A 396 26.94 17.91 -0.34
CA LEU A 396 25.80 18.72 -0.78
C LEU A 396 26.00 20.21 -0.50
N GLY A 397 26.66 20.58 0.60
CA GLY A 397 26.95 21.98 0.94
C GLY A 397 27.91 22.70 -0.04
N ARG A 398 28.52 21.97 -0.99
CA ARG A 398 29.36 22.58 -2.04
C ARG A 398 28.58 23.17 -3.20
N TYR A 399 27.34 22.73 -3.38
CA TYR A 399 26.48 23.22 -4.44
C TYR A 399 25.79 24.53 -4.01
N LYS A 400 25.60 25.40 -4.97
CA LYS A 400 24.84 26.64 -4.82
C LYS A 400 23.70 26.62 -5.82
N VAL A 401 22.54 27.06 -5.38
CA VAL A 401 21.34 27.22 -6.18
C VAL A 401 20.89 28.67 -6.08
N SER A 402 20.40 29.23 -7.17
CA SER A 402 19.89 30.57 -7.22
C SER A 402 18.68 30.74 -6.30
N ASP A 403 18.58 31.84 -5.59
CA ASP A 403 17.41 32.15 -4.78
C ASP A 403 16.24 32.53 -5.72
N ARG A 404 15.08 31.92 -5.47
CA ARG A 404 13.81 32.15 -6.16
C ARG A 404 12.74 32.54 -5.16
N ALA A 405 11.72 33.25 -5.63
CA ALA A 405 10.55 33.52 -4.82
C ALA A 405 9.93 32.19 -4.37
N PRO A 406 9.74 31.97 -3.05
CA PRO A 406 9.17 30.75 -2.54
C PRO A 406 7.68 30.64 -2.90
N VAL A 407 7.24 29.42 -3.21
CA VAL A 407 5.84 29.12 -3.55
C VAL A 407 5.37 27.92 -2.76
N LEU A 408 4.06 27.66 -2.77
CA LEU A 408 3.52 26.43 -2.24
C LEU A 408 3.92 25.26 -3.15
N LEU A 409 4.50 24.21 -2.56
CA LEU A 409 4.93 22.99 -3.22
C LEU A 409 4.12 21.80 -2.75
N HIS A 410 3.92 20.85 -3.64
CA HIS A 410 3.38 19.53 -3.29
C HIS A 410 4.41 18.66 -2.57
N GLY A 411 5.67 18.72 -2.97
CA GLY A 411 6.80 18.02 -2.35
C GLY A 411 6.95 16.54 -2.68
N ASP A 412 5.96 15.89 -3.32
CA ASP A 412 6.01 14.46 -3.73
C ASP A 412 5.25 14.17 -5.03
N LEU A 413 5.54 14.91 -6.10
CA LEU A 413 4.90 14.74 -7.40
C LEU A 413 5.36 13.49 -8.15
N ASN A 414 5.06 12.32 -7.59
CA ASN A 414 5.25 11.04 -8.26
C ASN A 414 4.00 10.65 -9.08
N PRO A 415 4.07 9.69 -10.03
CA PRO A 415 2.92 9.35 -10.88
C PRO A 415 1.71 8.77 -10.13
N TRP A 416 1.89 8.23 -8.92
CA TRP A 416 0.80 7.70 -8.10
C TRP A 416 0.01 8.81 -7.38
N ASN A 417 0.61 9.99 -7.25
CA ASN A 417 -0.01 11.18 -6.69
C ASN A 417 -0.71 12.05 -7.77
N LEU A 418 -0.78 11.54 -9.00
CA LEU A 418 -1.52 12.12 -10.11
C LEU A 418 -2.68 11.20 -10.49
N VAL A 419 -3.89 11.74 -10.59
CA VAL A 419 -5.09 10.99 -10.95
C VAL A 419 -5.70 11.60 -12.21
N ARG A 420 -6.02 10.75 -13.20
CA ARG A 420 -6.78 11.15 -14.37
C ARG A 420 -8.24 11.38 -13.97
N ALA A 421 -8.70 12.60 -14.03
CA ALA A 421 -10.04 12.98 -13.62
C ALA A 421 -11.12 12.33 -14.50
N GLY A 422 -12.22 11.84 -13.86
CA GLY A 422 -13.20 11.02 -14.56
C GLY A 422 -14.14 11.78 -15.50
N ARG A 423 -14.74 12.87 -15.05
CA ARG A 423 -15.82 13.57 -15.81
C ARG A 423 -15.35 14.80 -16.54
N GLN A 424 -14.37 15.52 -16.04
CA GLN A 424 -13.93 16.80 -16.61
C GLN A 424 -12.65 16.69 -17.44
N GLY A 425 -12.02 15.51 -17.46
CA GLY A 425 -10.70 15.31 -18.07
C GLY A 425 -9.59 16.01 -17.29
N GLY A 426 -8.33 15.70 -17.62
CA GLY A 426 -7.16 16.29 -17.02
C GLY A 426 -6.60 15.53 -15.82
N LEU A 427 -5.59 16.11 -15.18
CA LEU A 427 -4.90 15.56 -14.02
C LEU A 427 -5.31 16.29 -12.75
N THR A 428 -5.55 15.53 -11.67
CA THR A 428 -5.68 16.06 -10.31
C THR A 428 -4.50 15.62 -9.46
N ILE A 429 -3.96 16.52 -8.67
CA ILE A 429 -2.84 16.26 -7.76
C ILE A 429 -3.41 15.87 -6.39
N ILE A 430 -3.06 14.67 -5.90
CA ILE A 430 -3.54 14.13 -4.62
C ILE A 430 -2.37 13.86 -3.68
N ASP A 431 -2.66 13.62 -2.39
CA ASP A 431 -1.66 13.24 -1.36
C ASP A 431 -0.69 14.37 -1.00
N TRP A 432 -1.24 15.46 -0.44
CA TRP A 432 -0.53 16.70 -0.08
C TRP A 432 0.20 16.63 1.26
N GLU A 433 0.43 15.43 1.80
CA GLU A 433 1.07 15.24 3.11
C GLU A 433 2.53 15.73 3.18
N MET A 434 3.20 15.84 2.01
CA MET A 434 4.55 16.37 1.87
C MET A 434 4.57 17.86 1.50
N GLY A 435 3.46 18.56 1.62
CA GLY A 435 3.35 19.98 1.30
C GLY A 435 4.37 20.84 2.05
N MET A 436 4.98 21.81 1.37
CA MET A 436 5.98 22.70 1.91
C MET A 436 5.99 24.03 1.15
N ILE A 437 6.67 25.05 1.69
CA ILE A 437 6.95 26.30 0.98
C ILE A 437 8.41 26.26 0.53
N GLY A 438 8.67 26.57 -0.75
CA GLY A 438 10.03 26.49 -1.26
C GLY A 438 10.20 26.89 -2.73
N ASP A 439 11.30 26.45 -3.30
CA ASP A 439 11.71 26.76 -4.67
C ASP A 439 10.80 26.08 -5.71
N PRO A 440 10.11 26.83 -6.58
CA PRO A 440 9.18 26.29 -7.57
C PRO A 440 9.82 25.29 -8.56
N LEU A 441 11.12 25.33 -8.75
CA LEU A 441 11.83 24.39 -9.61
C LEU A 441 11.83 22.95 -9.04
N TYR A 442 11.75 22.81 -7.72
CA TYR A 442 11.89 21.52 -7.04
C TYR A 442 10.80 20.52 -7.44
N ASP A 443 9.53 20.92 -7.41
CA ASP A 443 8.43 20.00 -7.75
C ASP A 443 8.49 19.49 -9.20
N LEU A 444 8.86 20.38 -10.15
CA LEU A 444 9.05 19.95 -11.55
C LEU A 444 10.19 18.95 -11.67
N VAL A 445 11.34 19.22 -11.03
CA VAL A 445 12.50 18.30 -11.09
C VAL A 445 12.21 16.97 -10.40
N ARG A 446 11.52 17.01 -9.26
CA ARG A 446 11.10 15.79 -8.54
C ARG A 446 10.15 14.95 -9.38
N HIS A 447 9.16 15.58 -10.03
CA HIS A 447 8.27 14.87 -10.97
C HIS A 447 9.06 14.20 -12.10
N LEU A 448 9.96 14.94 -12.76
CA LEU A 448 10.78 14.43 -13.85
C LEU A 448 11.77 13.34 -13.42
N HIS A 449 12.12 13.27 -12.15
CA HIS A 449 12.94 12.20 -11.57
C HIS A 449 12.12 10.93 -11.30
N LEU A 450 10.92 11.07 -10.73
CA LEU A 450 10.09 9.96 -10.28
C LEU A 450 9.19 9.38 -11.36
N THR A 451 8.96 10.13 -12.46
CA THR A 451 8.05 9.73 -13.55
C THR A 451 8.84 9.41 -14.81
N PRO A 452 8.58 8.27 -15.48
CA PRO A 452 9.19 7.96 -16.77
C PRO A 452 8.92 9.08 -17.79
N THR A 453 9.96 9.84 -18.17
CA THR A 453 9.82 11.02 -19.01
C THR A 453 10.87 11.02 -20.13
N ARG A 454 10.41 11.05 -21.39
CA ARG A 454 11.28 11.16 -22.56
C ARG A 454 11.94 12.54 -22.62
N THR A 455 13.10 12.61 -23.28
CA THR A 455 13.88 13.86 -23.35
C THR A 455 13.08 15.01 -23.97
N GLU A 456 12.32 14.75 -25.03
CA GLU A 456 11.50 15.75 -25.72
C GLU A 456 10.40 16.31 -24.81
N MET A 457 9.81 15.43 -24.01
CA MET A 457 8.79 15.81 -23.04
C MET A 457 9.37 16.67 -21.93
N ARG A 458 10.56 16.31 -21.42
CA ARG A 458 11.27 17.10 -20.40
C ARG A 458 11.58 18.52 -20.90
N VAL A 459 12.09 18.63 -22.15
CA VAL A 459 12.35 19.93 -22.77
C VAL A 459 11.07 20.75 -22.88
N ARG A 460 9.97 20.12 -23.32
CA ARG A 460 8.64 20.76 -23.43
C ARG A 460 8.16 21.29 -22.07
N MET A 461 8.29 20.48 -21.01
CA MET A 461 7.83 20.87 -19.67
C MET A 461 8.65 22.04 -19.12
N PHE A 462 9.98 22.02 -19.24
CA PHE A 462 10.81 23.14 -18.81
C PHE A 462 10.55 24.42 -19.61
N ASP A 463 10.42 24.32 -20.94
CA ASP A 463 10.11 25.48 -21.80
C ASP A 463 8.77 26.11 -21.44
N ARG A 464 7.73 25.29 -21.18
CA ARG A 464 6.43 25.79 -20.73
C ARG A 464 6.51 26.40 -19.34
N TRP A 465 7.17 25.71 -18.39
CA TRP A 465 7.33 26.13 -17.00
C TRP A 465 8.03 27.51 -16.93
N SER A 466 9.15 27.69 -17.62
CA SER A 466 9.91 28.94 -17.61
C SER A 466 9.17 30.13 -18.27
N LYS A 467 8.18 29.85 -19.13
CA LYS A 467 7.34 30.87 -19.77
C LYS A 467 6.10 31.23 -18.96
N LYS A 468 5.62 30.29 -18.11
CA LYS A 468 4.38 30.46 -17.36
C LYS A 468 4.60 31.14 -16.00
N LEU A 469 5.70 30.85 -15.34
CA LEU A 469 5.99 31.41 -14.03
C LEU A 469 6.54 32.83 -14.10
N PRO A 470 6.35 33.64 -13.04
CA PRO A 470 6.99 34.98 -12.89
C PRO A 470 8.51 34.91 -12.98
N ALA A 471 9.14 36.00 -13.41
CA ALA A 471 10.58 36.04 -13.64
C ALA A 471 11.40 35.68 -12.38
N GLU A 472 10.95 36.10 -11.21
CA GLU A 472 11.57 35.81 -9.92
C GLU A 472 11.50 34.32 -9.53
N CYS A 473 10.60 33.56 -10.12
CA CYS A 473 10.45 32.10 -9.91
C CYS A 473 11.34 31.26 -10.82
N VAL A 474 11.93 31.85 -11.87
CA VAL A 474 12.67 31.10 -12.90
C VAL A 474 14.14 31.47 -13.01
N VAL A 475 14.67 32.30 -12.11
CA VAL A 475 16.07 32.73 -12.12
C VAL A 475 17.02 31.52 -12.06
N GLY A 476 17.99 31.46 -13.02
CA GLY A 476 19.08 30.45 -13.02
C GLY A 476 18.64 28.97 -13.09
N TRP A 477 17.41 28.70 -13.53
CA TRP A 477 16.85 27.33 -13.56
C TRP A 477 17.61 26.37 -14.49
N GLU A 478 18.19 26.86 -15.58
CA GLU A 478 18.91 26.07 -16.59
C GLU A 478 20.13 25.32 -16.03
N GLU A 479 20.73 25.89 -14.97
CA GLU A 479 21.86 25.28 -14.29
C GLU A 479 21.41 24.49 -13.05
N ASP A 480 20.49 25.06 -12.28
CA ASP A 480 20.07 24.56 -10.96
C ASP A 480 19.25 23.26 -10.99
N TRP A 481 18.50 23.00 -12.09
CA TRP A 481 17.69 21.78 -12.18
C TRP A 481 18.54 20.50 -12.05
N ARG A 482 19.82 20.55 -12.44
CA ARG A 482 20.74 19.42 -12.29
C ARG A 482 21.08 19.17 -10.83
N VAL A 483 21.22 20.22 -10.05
CA VAL A 483 21.53 20.13 -8.62
C VAL A 483 20.34 19.49 -7.87
N TYR A 484 19.10 19.93 -8.14
CA TYR A 484 17.91 19.29 -7.58
C TYR A 484 17.76 17.83 -8.05
N ARG A 485 18.09 17.53 -9.28
CA ARG A 485 18.08 16.16 -9.77
C ARG A 485 19.12 15.29 -9.04
N TYR A 486 20.30 15.82 -8.73
CA TYR A 486 21.32 15.09 -7.98
C TYR A 486 20.81 14.74 -6.57
N ILE A 487 20.21 15.69 -5.86
CA ILE A 487 19.69 15.46 -4.53
C ILE A 487 18.58 14.37 -4.55
N GLU A 488 17.71 14.39 -5.55
CA GLU A 488 16.66 13.37 -5.69
C GLU A 488 17.20 12.00 -6.05
N GLN A 489 18.22 11.90 -6.89
CA GLN A 489 18.90 10.63 -7.17
C GLN A 489 19.54 10.05 -5.91
N ILE A 490 20.18 10.87 -5.11
CA ILE A 490 20.80 10.47 -3.84
C ILE A 490 19.72 10.04 -2.86
N ARG A 491 18.66 10.84 -2.70
CA ARG A 491 17.53 10.52 -1.82
C ARG A 491 16.91 9.16 -2.17
N SER A 492 16.62 8.92 -3.44
CA SER A 492 16.05 7.66 -3.92
C SER A 492 16.94 6.47 -3.58
N ALA A 493 18.28 6.60 -3.69
CA ALA A 493 19.18 5.51 -3.37
C ALA A 493 19.12 5.09 -1.88
N TYR A 494 18.97 6.03 -0.95
CA TYR A 494 18.82 5.69 0.47
C TYR A 494 17.41 5.19 0.81
N VAL A 495 16.37 5.82 0.28
CA VAL A 495 14.98 5.42 0.52
C VAL A 495 14.72 4.00 0.01
N ASP A 496 15.17 3.70 -1.21
CA ASP A 496 14.96 2.36 -1.80
C ASP A 496 15.82 1.31 -1.09
N LEU A 497 17.04 1.68 -0.65
CA LEU A 497 17.87 0.78 0.15
C LEU A 497 17.23 0.47 1.51
N ASP A 498 16.66 1.47 2.17
CA ASP A 498 15.96 1.27 3.44
C ASP A 498 14.75 0.34 3.28
N ARG A 499 13.95 0.54 2.24
CA ARG A 499 12.84 -0.36 1.89
C ARG A 499 13.29 -1.78 1.62
N MET A 500 14.44 -1.96 0.95
CA MET A 500 15.03 -3.29 0.70
C MET A 500 15.52 -3.97 1.97
N THR A 501 16.11 -3.22 2.89
CA THR A 501 16.69 -3.77 4.12
C THR A 501 15.66 -4.04 5.21
N THR A 502 14.64 -3.20 5.30
CA THR A 502 13.55 -3.31 6.29
C THR A 502 12.37 -4.14 5.80
N GLY A 503 12.22 -4.33 4.50
CA GLY A 503 11.03 -4.95 3.90
C GLY A 503 9.81 -4.02 3.86
N ALA A 504 9.95 -2.75 4.25
CA ALA A 504 8.84 -1.82 4.35
C ALA A 504 8.16 -1.56 3.00
N ALA A 505 6.83 -1.69 2.99
CA ALA A 505 5.96 -1.40 1.84
C ALA A 505 6.30 -2.13 0.53
N LEU A 506 7.06 -3.24 0.56
CA LEU A 506 7.43 -4.02 -0.65
C LEU A 506 6.22 -4.60 -1.40
N SER A 507 5.07 -4.70 -0.75
CA SER A 507 3.81 -5.12 -1.38
C SER A 507 3.19 -4.05 -2.28
N THR A 508 3.59 -2.78 -2.14
CA THR A 508 3.06 -1.69 -2.97
C THR A 508 3.75 -1.65 -4.34
N PRO A 509 3.00 -1.45 -5.45
CA PRO A 509 3.55 -1.53 -6.81
C PRO A 509 4.67 -0.53 -7.10
N ASN A 510 4.58 0.70 -6.57
CA ASN A 510 5.59 1.74 -6.73
C ASN A 510 6.91 1.36 -6.05
N VAL A 511 6.86 0.84 -4.82
CA VAL A 511 8.06 0.41 -4.08
C VAL A 511 8.72 -0.77 -4.77
N ARG A 512 7.94 -1.76 -5.23
CA ARG A 512 8.49 -2.90 -5.96
C ARG A 512 9.23 -2.46 -7.22
N ARG A 513 8.63 -1.56 -8.02
CA ARG A 513 9.27 -1.02 -9.25
C ARG A 513 10.58 -0.28 -8.93
N ALA A 514 10.63 0.51 -7.85
CA ALA A 514 11.84 1.22 -7.40
C ALA A 514 12.94 0.24 -6.97
N VAL A 515 12.58 -0.78 -6.19
CA VAL A 515 13.53 -1.83 -5.75
C VAL A 515 14.08 -2.63 -6.93
N ASP A 516 13.24 -2.99 -7.91
CA ASP A 516 13.67 -3.70 -9.13
C ASP A 516 14.66 -2.85 -9.97
N ALA A 517 14.53 -1.52 -9.92
CA ALA A 517 15.42 -0.57 -10.61
C ALA A 517 16.61 -0.10 -9.76
N TYR A 518 16.80 -0.61 -8.54
CA TYR A 518 17.77 -0.09 -7.55
C TYR A 518 19.20 0.05 -8.07
N GLU A 519 19.69 -0.89 -8.87
CA GLU A 519 21.05 -0.83 -9.45
C GLU A 519 21.26 0.43 -10.31
N MET A 520 20.22 0.86 -11.05
CA MET A 520 20.26 2.08 -11.85
C MET A 520 20.24 3.31 -10.94
N THR A 521 19.39 3.30 -9.91
CA THR A 521 19.29 4.36 -8.90
C THR A 521 20.61 4.57 -8.18
N LEU A 522 21.25 3.47 -7.71
CA LEU A 522 22.55 3.51 -7.06
C LEU A 522 23.64 4.05 -7.98
N SER A 523 23.66 3.63 -9.26
CA SER A 523 24.62 4.13 -10.25
C SER A 523 24.45 5.62 -10.50
N ALA A 524 23.23 6.11 -10.57
CA ALA A 524 22.94 7.53 -10.73
C ALA A 524 23.37 8.34 -9.49
N ALA A 525 23.06 7.86 -8.28
CA ALA A 525 23.42 8.51 -7.02
C ALA A 525 24.94 8.58 -6.82
N THR A 526 25.68 7.49 -7.03
CA THR A 526 27.15 7.48 -6.92
C THR A 526 27.81 8.40 -7.95
N GLY A 527 27.27 8.47 -9.18
CA GLY A 527 27.70 9.43 -10.20
C GLY A 527 27.50 10.88 -9.77
N SER A 528 26.35 11.21 -9.20
CA SER A 528 26.01 12.55 -8.69
C SER A 528 26.88 12.97 -7.50
N LEU A 529 27.31 12.01 -6.69
CA LEU A 529 28.22 12.25 -5.57
C LEU A 529 29.69 12.38 -6.01
N GLY A 530 30.01 12.14 -7.28
CA GLY A 530 31.40 12.10 -7.77
C GLY A 530 32.22 10.94 -7.21
N LEU A 531 31.57 9.87 -6.75
CA LEU A 531 32.19 8.70 -6.13
C LEU A 531 32.45 7.62 -7.17
N ARG A 532 33.58 6.90 -7.01
CA ARG A 532 33.81 5.69 -7.81
C ARG A 532 32.92 4.57 -7.32
N ARG A 533 32.20 3.94 -8.25
CA ARG A 533 31.37 2.76 -7.96
C ARG A 533 32.23 1.65 -7.34
N ARG A 534 31.91 1.21 -6.13
CA ARG A 534 32.41 -0.06 -5.59
C ARG A 534 31.64 -1.18 -6.26
N VAL A 535 32.35 -2.18 -6.83
CA VAL A 535 31.69 -3.38 -7.37
C VAL A 535 31.17 -4.17 -6.17
N VAL A 536 29.87 -4.10 -5.95
CA VAL A 536 29.20 -4.87 -4.89
C VAL A 536 28.78 -6.22 -5.49
N PRO A 537 28.97 -7.35 -4.78
CA PRO A 537 28.38 -8.63 -5.18
C PRO A 537 26.86 -8.46 -5.37
N LYS A 538 26.30 -9.11 -6.40
CA LYS A 538 24.86 -9.09 -6.66
C LYS A 538 24.10 -9.37 -5.37
N VAL A 539 23.04 -8.59 -5.14
CA VAL A 539 22.09 -8.83 -4.04
C VAL A 539 21.75 -10.32 -4.03
N PRO A 540 21.89 -11.02 -2.90
CA PRO A 540 21.55 -12.43 -2.84
C PRO A 540 20.15 -12.68 -3.34
N ALA A 541 19.94 -13.73 -4.13
CA ALA A 541 18.65 -14.10 -4.70
C ALA A 541 17.55 -14.31 -3.62
N SER A 542 17.94 -14.49 -2.36
CA SER A 542 17.07 -14.58 -1.18
C SER A 542 16.35 -13.28 -0.82
N LEU A 543 16.79 -12.12 -1.35
CA LEU A 543 16.10 -10.83 -1.19
C LEU A 543 15.27 -10.43 -2.45
N LYS A 544 15.40 -11.18 -3.53
CA LYS A 544 14.41 -11.11 -4.61
C LYS A 544 13.20 -11.87 -4.12
N VAL A 545 12.21 -11.15 -3.62
CA VAL A 545 10.93 -11.72 -3.21
C VAL A 545 10.41 -12.53 -4.37
N SER A 546 10.47 -13.88 -4.21
CA SER A 546 9.82 -14.86 -5.07
C SER A 546 8.30 -14.68 -5.06
#